data_2b3887f379562290bf52c6d07fb43541
#
_entry.id   2b3887f379562290bf52c6d07fb43541
#
_cell.length_a   1.000
_cell.length_b   1.000
_cell.length_c   1.000
_cell.angle_alpha   90.00
_cell.angle_beta   90.00
_cell.angle_gamma   90.00
#
_symmetry.space_group_name_H-M   'P 1'
#
loop_
_entity.id
_entity.type
_entity.pdbx_description
1 polymer ?
#
loop_
_entity_poly.entity_id
_entity_poly.type
_entity_poly.pdbx_seq_one_letter_code
_entity_poly.pdbx_strand_id
1 'polypeptide(L)'
;MTEKGLKGVANPSAIFLSTHGDPVAGSCVLVTLEGTRPLLVEIQALVDSGGPSPRRLSVGIERDRLAMMLAVLHRHAGIAAFDQDVFVNAVGGVRISEPAADLAVMLAIQSSLRGKPLPRGFIAFGEVGLAGEVRPAPRGQERLREAAKLGFSIAVVPKANAPKKAVEGLTIHAVERIEEAIALVRSL
;
A
#
# COMPACT_ATOMS: atom_id res chain seq x y z
N MET A 1 -18.41 2.32 -24.12
CA MET A 1 -19.33 3.38 -24.56
C MET A 1 -20.72 3.13 -24.04
N THR A 2 -21.41 4.18 -23.65
CA THR A 2 -22.83 4.12 -23.27
C THR A 2 -23.70 4.57 -24.45
N GLU A 3 -25.01 4.41 -24.33
CA GLU A 3 -26.00 4.88 -25.32
C GLU A 3 -25.86 6.37 -25.64
N LYS A 4 -25.31 7.16 -24.74
CA LYS A 4 -25.10 8.61 -24.90
C LYS A 4 -23.72 8.95 -25.42
N GLY A 5 -22.96 7.97 -25.93
CA GLY A 5 -21.61 8.13 -26.41
C GLY A 5 -20.55 7.78 -25.36
N LEU A 6 -19.35 8.34 -25.51
CA LEU A 6 -18.27 8.11 -24.55
C LEU A 6 -18.61 8.75 -23.23
N LYS A 7 -18.62 7.93 -22.19
CA LYS A 7 -18.82 8.40 -20.83
C LYS A 7 -17.51 8.28 -20.06
N GLY A 8 -17.12 9.34 -19.37
CA GLY A 8 -15.97 9.30 -18.49
C GLY A 8 -16.16 8.26 -17.38
N VAL A 9 -15.06 7.58 -17.00
CA VAL A 9 -15.09 6.64 -15.90
C VAL A 9 -15.16 7.42 -14.60
N ALA A 10 -16.23 7.25 -13.82
CA ALA A 10 -16.41 7.96 -12.56
C ALA A 10 -15.37 7.54 -11.51
N ASN A 11 -14.95 6.26 -11.55
CA ASN A 11 -13.91 5.71 -10.69
C ASN A 11 -12.89 4.93 -11.54
N PRO A 12 -11.83 5.61 -12.03
CA PRO A 12 -10.83 4.94 -12.85
C PRO A 12 -10.04 3.87 -12.09
N SER A 13 -10.09 3.89 -10.76
CA SER A 13 -9.42 2.89 -9.93
C SER A 13 -10.19 1.58 -9.80
N ALA A 14 -11.45 1.52 -10.24
CA ALA A 14 -12.30 0.35 -10.02
C ALA A 14 -11.69 -0.96 -10.52
N ILE A 15 -10.97 -0.92 -11.65
CA ILE A 15 -10.34 -2.11 -12.24
C ILE A 15 -9.11 -2.59 -11.46
N PHE A 16 -8.56 -1.73 -10.59
CA PHE A 16 -7.36 -2.01 -9.80
C PHE A 16 -7.68 -2.30 -8.33
N LEU A 17 -8.96 -2.40 -8.01
CA LEU A 17 -9.43 -2.72 -6.67
C LEU A 17 -10.26 -3.99 -6.72
N SER A 18 -9.96 -4.92 -5.81
CA SER A 18 -10.77 -6.12 -5.68
C SER A 18 -12.06 -5.81 -4.94
N THR A 19 -13.11 -6.58 -5.23
CA THR A 19 -14.36 -6.47 -4.51
C THR A 19 -14.36 -7.49 -3.38
N HIS A 20 -14.25 -7.00 -2.15
CA HIS A 20 -14.31 -7.84 -0.96
C HIS A 20 -15.55 -7.47 -0.15
N GLY A 21 -16.29 -8.46 0.33
CA GLY A 21 -17.39 -8.23 1.28
C GLY A 21 -16.83 -7.68 2.59
N ASP A 22 -15.82 -8.36 3.13
CA ASP A 22 -15.11 -7.97 4.33
C ASP A 22 -13.62 -7.75 4.03
N PRO A 23 -12.89 -6.99 4.86
CA PRO A 23 -11.44 -6.87 4.72
C PRO A 23 -10.76 -8.23 4.79
N VAL A 24 -9.71 -8.42 4.00
CA VAL A 24 -8.94 -9.67 3.95
C VAL A 24 -7.49 -9.41 4.33
N ALA A 25 -6.88 -10.40 4.98
CA ALA A 25 -5.46 -10.31 5.32
C ALA A 25 -4.61 -10.25 4.06
N GLY A 26 -3.58 -9.41 4.09
CA GLY A 26 -2.65 -9.27 2.96
C GLY A 26 -3.03 -8.23 1.93
N SER A 27 -4.13 -7.51 2.12
CA SER A 27 -4.58 -6.47 1.19
C SER A 27 -4.31 -5.08 1.75
N CYS A 28 -3.70 -4.22 0.94
CA CYS A 28 -3.51 -2.81 1.26
C CYS A 28 -3.71 -1.97 -0.01
N VAL A 29 -4.51 -0.93 0.08
CA VAL A 29 -4.72 -0.04 -1.05
C VAL A 29 -3.66 1.05 -1.06
N LEU A 30 -2.98 1.15 -2.19
CA LEU A 30 -1.97 2.17 -2.48
C LEU A 30 -2.61 3.30 -3.28
N VAL A 31 -2.26 4.53 -2.97
CA VAL A 31 -2.53 5.65 -3.89
C VAL A 31 -1.24 5.93 -4.65
N THR A 32 -1.22 5.58 -5.91
CA THR A 32 -0.08 5.79 -6.82
C THR A 32 -0.37 6.90 -7.80
N LEU A 33 0.62 7.28 -8.61
CA LEU A 33 0.42 8.24 -9.70
C LEU A 33 0.59 7.53 -11.03
N GLU A 34 -0.34 7.79 -11.94
CA GLU A 34 -0.18 7.50 -13.36
C GLU A 34 -0.01 8.84 -14.07
N GLY A 35 1.23 9.16 -14.46
CA GLY A 35 1.57 10.50 -14.85
C GLY A 35 1.40 11.46 -13.67
N THR A 36 0.46 12.40 -13.80
CA THR A 36 0.12 13.33 -12.71
C THR A 36 -1.18 12.98 -12.00
N ARG A 37 -1.85 11.90 -12.43
CA ARG A 37 -3.17 11.53 -11.92
C ARG A 37 -3.05 10.47 -10.82
N PRO A 38 -3.64 10.72 -9.63
CA PRO A 38 -3.71 9.70 -8.59
C PRO A 38 -4.60 8.53 -9.01
N LEU A 39 -4.14 7.33 -8.68
CA LEU A 39 -4.84 6.09 -8.98
C LEU A 39 -4.75 5.19 -7.76
N LEU A 40 -5.87 4.62 -7.33
CA LEU A 40 -5.88 3.67 -6.23
C LEU A 40 -5.71 2.26 -6.77
N VAL A 41 -4.75 1.55 -6.21
CA VAL A 41 -4.40 0.18 -6.62
C VAL A 41 -4.32 -0.71 -5.40
N GLU A 42 -5.03 -1.82 -5.41
CA GLU A 42 -4.90 -2.79 -4.33
C GLU A 42 -3.61 -3.58 -4.50
N ILE A 43 -2.83 -3.64 -3.43
CA ILE A 43 -1.67 -4.51 -3.33
C ILE A 43 -2.07 -5.71 -2.49
N GLN A 44 -1.82 -6.90 -3.01
CA GLN A 44 -2.08 -8.14 -2.29
C GLN A 44 -0.76 -8.85 -2.01
N ALA A 45 -0.57 -9.26 -0.77
CA ALA A 45 0.58 -10.03 -0.36
C ALA A 45 0.12 -11.35 0.26
N LEU A 46 0.87 -12.40 -0.03
CA LEU A 46 0.69 -13.70 0.59
C LEU A 46 2.02 -14.15 1.16
N VAL A 47 2.05 -14.36 2.46
CA VAL A 47 3.20 -14.90 3.17
C VAL A 47 2.81 -16.28 3.67
N ASP A 48 3.57 -17.29 3.31
CA ASP A 48 3.26 -18.68 3.65
C ASP A 48 4.53 -19.41 4.06
N SER A 49 4.38 -20.57 4.68
CA SER A 49 5.54 -21.35 5.07
C SER A 49 6.36 -21.75 3.85
N GLY A 50 7.65 -21.42 3.89
CA GLY A 50 8.56 -21.79 2.83
C GLY A 50 9.14 -23.18 3.03
N GLY A 51 9.67 -23.73 1.94
CA GLY A 51 10.46 -24.94 2.00
C GLY A 51 11.94 -24.62 2.25
N PRO A 52 12.83 -25.52 1.88
CA PRO A 52 14.29 -25.31 2.03
C PRO A 52 14.80 -24.09 1.25
N SER A 53 14.09 -23.67 0.21
CA SER A 53 14.44 -22.50 -0.59
C SER A 53 13.21 -21.59 -0.70
N PRO A 54 13.03 -20.67 0.26
CA PRO A 54 11.89 -19.76 0.25
C PRO A 54 11.83 -18.93 -1.03
N ARG A 55 10.62 -18.76 -1.58
CA ARG A 55 10.41 -18.05 -2.83
C ARG A 55 10.03 -16.61 -2.60
N ARG A 56 10.50 -15.74 -3.49
CA ARG A 56 10.14 -14.33 -3.55
C ARG A 56 9.60 -14.06 -4.94
N LEU A 57 8.33 -13.74 -5.05
CA LEU A 57 7.69 -13.48 -6.33
C LEU A 57 6.89 -12.19 -6.25
N SER A 58 7.06 -11.33 -7.24
CA SER A 58 6.28 -10.11 -7.33
C SER A 58 5.78 -9.92 -8.76
N VAL A 59 4.53 -9.47 -8.86
CA VAL A 59 3.89 -9.12 -10.13
C VAL A 59 3.42 -7.67 -10.00
N GLY A 60 3.91 -6.81 -10.90
CA GLY A 60 3.61 -5.39 -10.85
C GLY A 60 4.50 -4.56 -9.93
N ILE A 61 5.29 -5.21 -9.10
CA ILE A 61 6.28 -4.57 -8.20
C ILE A 61 7.66 -5.13 -8.56
N GLU A 62 8.67 -4.28 -8.60
CA GLU A 62 10.02 -4.71 -8.92
C GLU A 62 10.56 -5.67 -7.88
N ARG A 63 11.17 -6.76 -8.35
CA ARG A 63 11.70 -7.84 -7.51
C ARG A 63 12.78 -7.39 -6.53
N ASP A 64 13.72 -6.58 -6.99
CA ASP A 64 14.81 -6.10 -6.14
C ASP A 64 14.28 -5.17 -5.05
N ARG A 65 13.24 -4.41 -5.37
CA ARG A 65 12.59 -3.56 -4.39
C ARG A 65 11.91 -4.40 -3.30
N LEU A 66 11.26 -5.47 -3.67
CA LEU A 66 10.67 -6.40 -2.69
C LEU A 66 11.74 -6.97 -1.75
N ALA A 67 12.87 -7.38 -2.29
CA ALA A 67 13.97 -7.91 -1.48
C ALA A 67 14.47 -6.88 -0.46
N MET A 68 14.61 -5.61 -0.88
CA MET A 68 15.02 -4.53 0.04
C MET A 68 13.97 -4.27 1.11
N MET A 69 12.70 -4.26 0.76
CA MET A 69 11.62 -4.05 1.72
C MET A 69 11.60 -5.15 2.79
N LEU A 70 11.83 -6.40 2.41
CA LEU A 70 11.90 -7.51 3.36
C LEU A 70 13.09 -7.36 4.31
N ALA A 71 14.22 -6.89 3.82
CA ALA A 71 15.39 -6.61 4.65
C ALA A 71 15.10 -5.48 5.65
N VAL A 72 14.44 -4.42 5.22
CA VAL A 72 14.07 -3.30 6.09
C VAL A 72 13.06 -3.75 7.16
N LEU A 73 12.06 -4.54 6.80
CA LEU A 73 11.09 -5.08 7.76
C LEU A 73 11.79 -5.92 8.84
N HIS A 74 12.74 -6.73 8.45
CA HIS A 74 13.51 -7.54 9.39
C HIS A 74 14.36 -6.67 10.31
N ARG A 75 15.16 -5.79 9.74
CA ARG A 75 16.14 -5.00 10.50
C ARG A 75 15.50 -3.97 11.41
N HIS A 76 14.48 -3.25 10.91
CA HIS A 76 13.93 -2.07 11.60
C HIS A 76 12.59 -2.33 12.28
N ALA A 77 11.82 -3.29 11.82
CA ALA A 77 10.51 -3.60 12.40
C ALA A 77 10.45 -4.95 13.11
N GLY A 78 11.55 -5.71 13.10
CA GLY A 78 11.60 -7.01 13.78
C GLY A 78 10.72 -8.08 13.13
N ILE A 79 10.37 -7.91 11.86
CA ILE A 79 9.50 -8.83 11.13
C ILE A 79 10.36 -9.78 10.30
N ALA A 80 10.45 -11.04 10.72
CA ALA A 80 11.24 -12.04 10.03
C ALA A 80 10.36 -12.83 9.06
N ALA A 81 10.74 -12.82 7.77
CA ALA A 81 10.08 -13.60 6.74
C ALA A 81 11.10 -14.31 5.85
N PHE A 82 12.34 -14.44 6.31
CA PHE A 82 13.43 -15.00 5.50
C PHE A 82 13.25 -16.50 5.23
N ASP A 83 12.52 -17.21 6.07
CA ASP A 83 12.22 -18.64 5.92
C ASP A 83 10.83 -18.89 5.30
N GLN A 84 10.18 -17.86 4.84
CA GLN A 84 8.82 -17.95 4.30
C GLN A 84 8.76 -17.55 2.82
N ASP A 85 7.82 -18.14 2.10
CA ASP A 85 7.49 -17.69 0.76
C ASP A 85 6.76 -16.35 0.86
N VAL A 86 7.11 -15.40 0.00
CA VAL A 86 6.46 -14.10 -0.07
C VAL A 86 6.06 -13.81 -1.50
N PHE A 87 4.77 -13.61 -1.70
CA PHE A 87 4.19 -13.29 -3.00
C PHE A 87 3.52 -11.93 -2.91
N VAL A 88 3.76 -11.05 -3.87
CA VAL A 88 3.15 -9.72 -3.92
C VAL A 88 2.60 -9.49 -5.32
N ASN A 89 1.37 -9.01 -5.40
CA ASN A 89 0.70 -8.73 -6.65
C ASN A 89 0.00 -7.37 -6.62
N ALA A 90 0.20 -6.58 -7.66
CA ALA A 90 -0.60 -5.38 -7.90
C ALA A 90 -1.82 -5.78 -8.72
N VAL A 91 -3.01 -5.57 -8.17
CA VAL A 91 -4.27 -6.01 -8.78
C VAL A 91 -4.53 -5.27 -10.10
N GLY A 92 -5.10 -5.97 -11.07
CA GLY A 92 -5.47 -5.41 -12.37
C GLY A 92 -4.36 -5.39 -13.40
N GLY A 93 -3.22 -6.03 -13.11
CA GLY A 93 -2.12 -6.11 -14.06
C GLY A 93 -1.33 -4.81 -14.21
N VAL A 94 -1.53 -3.85 -13.32
CA VAL A 94 -0.81 -2.58 -13.36
C VAL A 94 0.65 -2.80 -12.95
N ARG A 95 1.55 -2.04 -13.56
CA ARG A 95 2.95 -2.02 -13.18
C ARG A 95 3.24 -0.74 -12.40
N ILE A 96 3.70 -0.90 -11.17
CA ILE A 96 4.00 0.23 -10.29
C ILE A 96 5.52 0.38 -10.20
N SER A 97 6.03 1.49 -10.70
CA SER A 97 7.47 1.76 -10.72
C SER A 97 7.90 2.80 -9.69
N GLU A 98 6.96 3.53 -9.09
CA GLU A 98 7.34 4.58 -8.14
C GLU A 98 7.66 4.00 -6.74
N PRO A 99 8.71 4.52 -6.09
CA PRO A 99 9.07 4.07 -4.73
C PRO A 99 8.00 4.32 -3.67
N ALA A 100 7.08 5.25 -3.93
CA ALA A 100 6.00 5.55 -2.99
C ALA A 100 5.06 4.36 -2.74
N ALA A 101 5.20 3.27 -3.47
CA ALA A 101 4.47 2.03 -3.23
C ALA A 101 4.98 1.25 -2.01
N ASP A 102 6.19 1.53 -1.53
CA ASP A 102 6.85 0.72 -0.50
C ASP A 102 6.01 0.51 0.74
N LEU A 103 5.47 1.59 1.29
CA LEU A 103 4.73 1.52 2.54
C LEU A 103 3.52 0.60 2.42
N ALA A 104 2.76 0.71 1.35
CA ALA A 104 1.58 -0.14 1.13
C ALA A 104 1.98 -1.60 0.97
N VAL A 105 3.06 -1.90 0.25
CA VAL A 105 3.56 -3.26 0.07
C VAL A 105 3.99 -3.85 1.43
N MET A 106 4.72 -3.09 2.21
CA MET A 106 5.20 -3.54 3.52
C MET A 106 4.06 -3.79 4.50
N LEU A 107 3.02 -2.94 4.48
CA LEU A 107 1.83 -3.14 5.32
C LEU A 107 1.00 -4.34 4.85
N ALA A 108 0.93 -4.59 3.56
CA ALA A 108 0.27 -5.78 3.02
C ALA A 108 0.99 -7.07 3.47
N ILE A 109 2.33 -7.07 3.42
CA ILE A 109 3.13 -8.19 3.89
C ILE A 109 2.91 -8.45 5.38
N GLN A 110 2.93 -7.40 6.18
CA GLN A 110 2.68 -7.49 7.62
C GLN A 110 1.28 -8.06 7.91
N SER A 111 0.29 -7.58 7.19
CA SER A 111 -1.09 -8.05 7.32
C SER A 111 -1.21 -9.54 7.02
N SER A 112 -0.60 -10.00 5.93
CA SER A 112 -0.60 -11.41 5.56
C SER A 112 0.12 -12.27 6.59
N LEU A 113 1.30 -11.84 7.02
CA LEU A 113 2.12 -12.59 7.99
C LEU A 113 1.38 -12.81 9.29
N ARG A 114 0.64 -11.81 9.76
CA ARG A 114 -0.13 -11.89 10.98
C ARG A 114 -1.52 -12.50 10.82
N GLY A 115 -1.98 -12.67 9.59
CA GLY A 115 -3.33 -13.14 9.32
C GLY A 115 -4.40 -12.15 9.78
N LYS A 116 -4.08 -10.87 9.87
CA LYS A 116 -5.01 -9.82 10.31
C LYS A 116 -5.22 -8.78 9.22
N PRO A 117 -6.47 -8.58 8.77
CA PRO A 117 -6.76 -7.54 7.78
C PRO A 117 -6.45 -6.15 8.30
N LEU A 118 -6.09 -5.25 7.38
CA LEU A 118 -6.11 -3.83 7.65
C LEU A 118 -7.57 -3.36 7.70
N PRO A 119 -7.86 -2.25 8.39
CA PRO A 119 -9.24 -1.78 8.49
C PRO A 119 -9.86 -1.47 7.12
N ARG A 120 -11.17 -1.55 7.03
CA ARG A 120 -11.91 -1.11 5.85
C ARG A 120 -11.65 0.37 5.58
N GLY A 121 -11.50 0.72 4.32
CA GLY A 121 -11.25 2.12 3.93
C GLY A 121 -9.84 2.62 4.18
N PHE A 122 -8.89 1.72 4.29
CA PHE A 122 -7.49 2.02 4.57
C PHE A 122 -6.69 2.25 3.29
N ILE A 123 -5.90 3.33 3.25
CA ILE A 123 -4.92 3.56 2.19
C ILE A 123 -3.56 3.88 2.81
N ALA A 124 -2.52 3.65 2.02
CA ALA A 124 -1.16 4.04 2.40
C ALA A 124 -0.35 4.42 1.17
N PHE A 125 0.64 5.27 1.36
CA PHE A 125 1.70 5.52 0.40
C PHE A 125 2.93 6.05 1.12
N GLY A 126 4.08 5.94 0.49
CA GLY A 126 5.34 6.44 1.02
C GLY A 126 6.50 5.56 0.60
N GLU A 127 7.65 6.19 0.31
CA GLU A 127 8.89 5.48 0.08
C GLU A 127 9.54 5.13 1.42
N VAL A 128 10.13 3.94 1.52
CA VAL A 128 10.83 3.53 2.73
C VAL A 128 12.30 3.28 2.39
N GLY A 129 13.17 4.02 3.06
CA GLY A 129 14.61 3.90 2.86
C GLY A 129 15.23 2.76 3.65
N LEU A 130 16.49 2.46 3.36
CA LEU A 130 17.21 1.36 3.99
C LEU A 130 17.45 1.56 5.49
N ALA A 131 17.37 2.81 5.96
CA ALA A 131 17.45 3.11 7.40
C ALA A 131 16.09 3.00 8.11
N GLY A 132 15.04 2.60 7.40
CA GLY A 132 13.69 2.52 7.95
C GLY A 132 12.92 3.83 7.94
N GLU A 133 13.49 4.87 7.34
CA GLU A 133 12.83 6.17 7.26
C GLU A 133 11.70 6.13 6.22
N VAL A 134 10.60 6.80 6.53
CA VAL A 134 9.47 6.95 5.61
C VAL A 134 9.59 8.31 4.92
N ARG A 135 9.82 8.29 3.62
CA ARG A 135 10.11 9.46 2.80
C ARG A 135 8.87 9.94 2.07
N PRO A 136 8.74 11.26 1.83
CA PRO A 136 7.56 11.81 1.19
C PRO A 136 7.40 11.33 -0.27
N ALA A 137 6.16 11.28 -0.70
CA ALA A 137 5.79 11.03 -2.09
C ALA A 137 5.42 12.35 -2.75
N PRO A 138 5.66 12.48 -4.06
CA PRO A 138 5.20 13.67 -4.78
C PRO A 138 3.66 13.70 -4.81
N ARG A 139 3.09 14.91 -4.82
CA ARG A 139 1.66 15.16 -4.92
C ARG A 139 0.84 14.49 -3.80
N GLY A 140 1.34 14.57 -2.58
CA GLY A 140 0.68 13.92 -1.43
C GLY A 140 -0.75 14.40 -1.21
N GLN A 141 -1.02 15.70 -1.38
CA GLN A 141 -2.36 16.24 -1.20
C GLN A 141 -3.34 15.70 -2.24
N GLU A 142 -2.92 15.60 -3.50
CA GLU A 142 -3.76 15.06 -4.57
C GLU A 142 -4.07 13.59 -4.32
N ARG A 143 -3.10 12.82 -3.83
CA ARG A 143 -3.31 11.41 -3.45
C ARG A 143 -4.37 11.28 -2.35
N LEU A 144 -4.28 12.12 -1.33
CA LEU A 144 -5.22 12.09 -0.20
C LEU A 144 -6.63 12.52 -0.63
N ARG A 145 -6.74 13.55 -1.46
CA ARG A 145 -8.04 14.00 -1.96
C ARG A 145 -8.72 12.93 -2.80
N GLU A 146 -7.98 12.24 -3.64
CA GLU A 146 -8.54 11.16 -4.45
C GLU A 146 -9.02 10.01 -3.57
N ALA A 147 -8.26 9.63 -2.56
CA ALA A 147 -8.67 8.59 -1.62
C ALA A 147 -9.97 8.97 -0.90
N ALA A 148 -10.06 10.20 -0.40
CA ALA A 148 -11.25 10.69 0.28
C ALA A 148 -12.45 10.74 -0.66
N LYS A 149 -12.25 11.19 -1.89
CA LYS A 149 -13.28 11.25 -2.92
C LYS A 149 -13.88 9.87 -3.21
N LEU A 150 -13.06 8.83 -3.16
CA LEU A 150 -13.49 7.45 -3.44
C LEU A 150 -14.00 6.72 -2.18
N GLY A 151 -14.15 7.43 -1.06
CA GLY A 151 -14.77 6.90 0.14
C GLY A 151 -13.82 6.23 1.12
N PHE A 152 -12.52 6.34 0.92
CA PHE A 152 -11.55 5.83 1.89
C PHE A 152 -11.51 6.78 3.10
N SER A 153 -11.27 6.21 4.28
CA SER A 153 -11.44 6.94 5.53
C SER A 153 -10.22 6.94 6.44
N ILE A 154 -9.23 6.11 6.16
CA ILE A 154 -8.01 5.99 6.97
C ILE A 154 -6.80 6.04 6.04
N ALA A 155 -5.82 6.90 6.37
CA ALA A 155 -4.60 7.01 5.59
C ALA A 155 -3.37 6.93 6.50
N VAL A 156 -2.38 6.15 6.11
CA VAL A 156 -1.05 6.14 6.73
C VAL A 156 -0.05 6.66 5.71
N VAL A 157 0.57 7.78 6.00
CA VAL A 157 1.36 8.54 5.04
C VAL A 157 2.63 9.08 5.69
N PRO A 158 3.63 9.46 4.88
CA PRO A 158 4.83 10.13 5.40
C PRO A 158 4.45 11.43 6.11
N LYS A 159 5.09 11.72 7.22
CA LYS A 159 4.85 12.95 7.99
C LYS A 159 5.00 14.20 7.12
N ALA A 160 5.98 14.22 6.22
CA ALA A 160 6.19 15.34 5.32
C ALA A 160 5.02 15.54 4.33
N ASN A 161 4.19 14.55 4.13
CA ASN A 161 3.00 14.64 3.28
C ASN A 161 1.72 14.96 4.05
N ALA A 162 1.78 15.04 5.37
CA ALA A 162 0.61 15.36 6.17
C ALA A 162 0.11 16.77 5.82
N PRO A 163 -1.16 16.93 5.46
CA PRO A 163 -1.68 18.24 5.07
C PRO A 163 -1.82 19.15 6.27
N LYS A 164 -1.68 20.46 6.05
CA LYS A 164 -1.90 21.47 7.09
C LYS A 164 -3.37 21.57 7.48
N LYS A 165 -4.26 21.34 6.51
CA LYS A 165 -5.70 21.34 6.74
C LYS A 165 -6.21 19.91 6.66
N ALA A 166 -7.11 19.55 7.56
CA ALA A 166 -7.73 18.25 7.55
C ALA A 166 -8.45 18.00 6.22
N VAL A 167 -8.42 16.76 5.75
CA VAL A 167 -9.20 16.33 4.60
C VAL A 167 -10.47 15.69 5.14
N GLU A 168 -11.62 16.24 4.74
CA GLU A 168 -12.91 15.78 5.22
C GLU A 168 -13.12 14.29 4.94
N GLY A 169 -13.55 13.57 5.95
CA GLY A 169 -13.84 12.13 5.86
C GLY A 169 -12.61 11.24 5.95
N LEU A 170 -11.41 11.79 6.10
CA LEU A 170 -10.18 11.04 6.10
C LEU A 170 -9.39 11.28 7.40
N THR A 171 -9.16 10.21 8.15
CA THR A 171 -8.28 10.24 9.32
C THR A 171 -6.86 9.93 8.85
N ILE A 172 -5.96 10.89 9.01
CA ILE A 172 -4.59 10.79 8.50
C ILE A 172 -3.62 10.53 9.65
N HIS A 173 -2.90 9.42 9.53
CA HIS A 173 -1.82 9.06 10.45
C HIS A 173 -0.50 9.32 9.77
N ALA A 174 0.26 10.27 10.29
CA ALA A 174 1.56 10.64 9.76
C ALA A 174 2.65 9.84 10.47
N VAL A 175 3.54 9.24 9.71
CA VAL A 175 4.64 8.43 10.24
C VAL A 175 5.97 8.87 9.66
N GLU A 176 7.03 8.71 10.45
CA GLU A 176 8.40 9.04 10.04
C GLU A 176 9.24 7.79 9.83
N ARG A 177 8.87 6.66 10.45
CA ARG A 177 9.63 5.43 10.41
C ARG A 177 8.71 4.22 10.18
N ILE A 178 9.27 3.18 9.55
CA ILE A 178 8.49 1.97 9.26
C ILE A 178 7.98 1.29 10.55
N GLU A 179 8.77 1.27 11.61
CA GLU A 179 8.35 0.66 12.88
C GLU A 179 7.15 1.38 13.49
N GLU A 180 7.02 2.69 13.28
CA GLU A 180 5.84 3.45 13.70
C GLU A 180 4.59 3.01 12.93
N ALA A 181 4.73 2.85 11.61
CA ALA A 181 3.61 2.41 10.78
C ALA A 181 3.15 1.00 11.17
N ILE A 182 4.08 0.10 11.42
CA ILE A 182 3.77 -1.27 11.86
C ILE A 182 3.07 -1.26 13.21
N ALA A 183 3.58 -0.49 14.17
CA ALA A 183 2.97 -0.39 15.50
C ALA A 183 1.55 0.20 15.41
N LEU A 184 1.37 1.20 14.55
CA LEU A 184 0.08 1.85 14.35
C LEU A 184 -0.96 0.86 13.81
N VAL A 185 -0.64 0.12 12.76
CA VAL A 185 -1.61 -0.83 12.17
C VAL A 185 -1.94 -1.97 13.11
N ARG A 186 -1.05 -2.32 14.01
CA ARG A 186 -1.32 -3.32 15.04
C ARG A 186 -2.37 -2.84 16.06
N SER A 187 -2.50 -1.53 16.24
CA SER A 187 -3.44 -0.94 17.18
C SER A 187 -4.80 -0.62 16.55
N LEU A 188 -4.91 -0.68 15.23
CA LEU A 188 -6.15 -0.46 14.51
C LEU A 188 -6.95 -1.78 14.38
#